data_f92a3c80e1511a0bfa6996a1d33ff6dd
#
_entry.id   f92a3c80e1511a0bfa6996a1d33ff6dd
#
_cell.length_a   1.000
_cell.length_b   1.000
_cell.length_c   1.000
_cell.angle_alpha   90.00
_cell.angle_beta   90.00
_cell.angle_gamma   90.00
#
_symmetry.space_group_name_H-M   'P 1'
#
loop_
_entity.id
_entity.type
_entity.pdbx_description
1 polymer ?
#
loop_
_entity_poly.entity_id
_entity_poly.type
_entity_poly.pdbx_seq_one_letter_code
_entity_poly.pdbx_strand_id
1 'polypeptide(L)'
;MPFYERGPVRIHYEEVGSGFPLLLIPGGGLNSSFQSWQTASPFKPMERYKDDFRCICADLRNANPGQSSGPLEIDRPWDAYTDDQLGLMDHLGIREFMVMGFCIGGPMIHNLIKRAGDRVVAAAMMQPSGFRPEIPDLFYQNNIKGWGPQLCEKRPDLTMAMVHDFLTSMYTNRADFVFTVSRDFVRSIKTPLLIAPDDVPAHPYKVAMEVASLVQKAEVTIYPWKDSPEHIDEVVEHARRFLKTHEPVRR
;
A
#
# COMPACT_ATOMS: atom_id res chain seq x y z
N MET A 1 4.06 -21.66 5.00
CA MET A 1 3.67 -20.27 4.72
C MET A 1 2.40 -19.97 5.48
N PRO A 2 2.36 -18.93 6.29
CA PRO A 2 1.18 -18.60 7.10
C PRO A 2 0.08 -17.95 6.26
N PHE A 3 -1.17 -18.16 6.70
CA PHE A 3 -2.36 -17.55 6.12
C PHE A 3 -3.26 -16.97 7.21
N TYR A 4 -3.82 -15.82 6.92
CA TYR A 4 -4.98 -15.28 7.62
C TYR A 4 -6.24 -15.64 6.84
N GLU A 5 -7.23 -16.19 7.51
CA GLU A 5 -8.48 -16.63 6.88
C GLU A 5 -9.70 -16.04 7.59
N ARG A 6 -10.65 -15.50 6.81
CA ARG A 6 -11.94 -14.99 7.29
C ARG A 6 -13.04 -15.26 6.27
N GLY A 7 -13.87 -16.25 6.53
CA GLY A 7 -14.89 -16.69 5.57
C GLY A 7 -14.24 -17.12 4.25
N PRO A 8 -14.64 -16.53 3.10
CA PRO A 8 -14.06 -16.87 1.81
C PRO A 8 -12.73 -16.16 1.50
N VAL A 9 -12.25 -15.31 2.41
CA VAL A 9 -11.00 -14.57 2.26
C VAL A 9 -9.86 -15.37 2.85
N ARG A 10 -8.78 -15.53 2.07
CA ARG A 10 -7.55 -16.18 2.46
C ARG A 10 -6.36 -15.31 2.05
N ILE A 11 -5.60 -14.79 3.00
CA ILE A 11 -4.49 -13.87 2.79
C ILE A 11 -3.18 -14.54 3.20
N HIS A 12 -2.32 -14.74 2.23
CA HIS A 12 -0.94 -15.15 2.46
C HIS A 12 -0.13 -13.98 3.00
N TYR A 13 0.70 -14.24 4.01
CA TYR A 13 1.64 -13.26 4.53
C TYR A 13 2.98 -13.88 4.88
N GLU A 14 4.00 -13.06 4.92
CA GLU A 14 5.35 -13.40 5.39
C GLU A 14 5.71 -12.47 6.55
N GLU A 15 6.46 -13.01 7.50
CA GLU A 15 6.88 -12.28 8.69
C GLU A 15 8.36 -12.54 8.99
N VAL A 16 9.08 -11.48 9.35
CA VAL A 16 10.50 -11.57 9.74
C VAL A 16 10.85 -10.46 10.73
N GLY A 17 11.83 -10.72 11.55
CA GLY A 17 12.33 -9.77 12.54
C GLY A 17 11.51 -9.73 13.84
N SER A 18 11.84 -8.79 14.69
CA SER A 18 11.20 -8.56 15.98
C SER A 18 11.21 -7.06 16.30
N GLY A 19 10.41 -6.64 17.27
CA GLY A 19 10.29 -5.22 17.62
C GLY A 19 8.88 -4.70 17.36
N PHE A 20 8.76 -3.39 17.08
CA PHE A 20 7.47 -2.78 16.79
C PHE A 20 6.95 -3.24 15.44
N PRO A 21 5.64 -3.55 15.31
CA PRO A 21 5.09 -4.07 14.06
C PRO A 21 5.15 -3.04 12.91
N LEU A 22 5.67 -3.48 11.76
CA LEU A 22 5.71 -2.72 10.51
C LEU A 22 4.98 -3.50 9.42
N LEU A 23 3.78 -3.06 9.08
CA LEU A 23 3.03 -3.59 7.94
C LEU A 23 3.65 -3.07 6.64
N LEU A 24 4.01 -3.97 5.75
CA LEU A 24 4.61 -3.70 4.46
C LEU A 24 3.62 -4.00 3.33
N ILE A 25 3.28 -2.99 2.53
CA ILE A 25 2.38 -3.12 1.38
C ILE A 25 3.20 -3.04 0.10
N PRO A 26 3.36 -4.16 -0.63
CA PRO A 26 4.11 -4.20 -1.87
C PRO A 26 3.55 -3.26 -2.96
N GLY A 27 4.41 -2.79 -3.85
CA GLY A 27 3.99 -2.17 -5.11
C GLY A 27 3.62 -3.22 -6.16
N GLY A 28 3.06 -2.75 -7.28
CA GLY A 28 2.68 -3.62 -8.41
C GLY A 28 1.19 -3.55 -8.77
N GLY A 29 0.47 -2.52 -8.32
CA GLY A 29 -0.97 -2.39 -8.52
C GLY A 29 -1.71 -3.57 -7.89
N LEU A 30 -2.70 -4.13 -8.58
CA LEU A 30 -3.47 -5.28 -8.08
C LEU A 30 -2.67 -6.60 -8.07
N ASN A 31 -1.48 -6.62 -8.68
CA ASN A 31 -0.55 -7.74 -8.63
C ASN A 31 0.45 -7.66 -7.45
N SER A 32 0.21 -6.76 -6.49
CA SER A 32 1.07 -6.60 -5.32
C SER A 32 1.12 -7.86 -4.47
N SER A 33 2.28 -8.49 -4.42
CA SER A 33 2.54 -9.69 -3.64
C SER A 33 3.97 -9.72 -3.11
N PHE A 34 4.20 -10.51 -2.08
CA PHE A 34 5.54 -10.76 -1.57
C PHE A 34 6.48 -11.25 -2.67
N GLN A 35 6.02 -12.20 -3.49
CA GLN A 35 6.81 -12.77 -4.57
C GLN A 35 7.21 -11.73 -5.63
N SER A 36 6.25 -10.93 -6.11
CA SER A 36 6.53 -9.88 -7.11
C SER A 36 7.49 -8.83 -6.56
N TRP A 37 7.41 -8.54 -5.28
CA TRP A 37 8.21 -7.53 -4.63
C TRP A 37 9.70 -7.90 -4.48
N GLN A 38 10.02 -9.20 -4.43
CA GLN A 38 11.41 -9.67 -4.39
C GLN A 38 12.24 -9.24 -5.62
N THR A 39 11.59 -9.00 -6.75
CA THR A 39 12.25 -8.68 -8.03
C THR A 39 11.98 -7.26 -8.52
N ALA A 40 10.87 -6.64 -8.12
CA ALA A 40 10.40 -5.37 -8.69
C ALA A 40 10.52 -4.16 -7.75
N SER A 41 10.96 -4.33 -6.52
CA SER A 41 11.15 -3.23 -5.56
C SER A 41 12.52 -2.55 -5.75
N PRO A 42 12.62 -1.22 -5.56
CA PRO A 42 13.92 -0.52 -5.54
C PRO A 42 14.89 -1.06 -4.48
N PHE A 43 14.37 -1.56 -3.39
CA PHE A 43 15.12 -2.29 -2.35
C PHE A 43 14.22 -3.35 -1.72
N LYS A 44 14.78 -4.21 -0.87
CA LYS A 44 14.05 -5.30 -0.19
C LYS A 44 13.69 -4.88 1.25
N PRO A 45 12.49 -4.33 1.51
CA PRO A 45 12.17 -3.77 2.81
C PRO A 45 12.24 -4.76 3.97
N MET A 46 11.80 -6.00 3.76
CA MET A 46 11.89 -7.02 4.82
C MET A 46 13.33 -7.27 5.25
N GLU A 47 14.27 -7.32 4.29
CA GLU A 47 15.71 -7.48 4.58
C GLU A 47 16.32 -6.24 5.25
N ARG A 48 15.88 -5.05 4.82
CA ARG A 48 16.46 -3.79 5.30
C ARG A 48 15.95 -3.39 6.70
N TYR A 49 14.79 -3.87 7.13
CA TYR A 49 14.15 -3.43 8.38
C TYR A 49 13.97 -4.53 9.43
N LYS A 50 14.29 -5.81 9.13
CA LYS A 50 14.09 -6.96 10.04
C LYS A 50 14.83 -6.87 11.36
N ASP A 51 15.95 -6.15 11.41
CA ASP A 51 16.75 -6.00 12.61
C ASP A 51 16.20 -4.93 13.58
N ASP A 52 15.27 -4.10 13.08
CA ASP A 52 14.67 -3.01 13.84
C ASP A 52 13.18 -3.21 14.11
N PHE A 53 12.46 -3.93 13.24
CA PHE A 53 11.01 -4.06 13.26
C PHE A 53 10.55 -5.50 13.05
N ARG A 54 9.38 -5.82 13.59
CA ARG A 54 8.62 -7.00 13.19
C ARG A 54 7.94 -6.68 11.85
N CYS A 55 8.60 -7.04 10.76
CA CYS A 55 8.12 -6.79 9.41
C CYS A 55 7.08 -7.83 8.99
N ILE A 56 5.91 -7.38 8.53
CA ILE A 56 4.80 -8.21 8.09
C ILE A 56 4.42 -7.76 6.68
N CYS A 57 4.53 -8.66 5.71
CA CYS A 57 4.21 -8.39 4.30
C CYS A 57 3.12 -9.35 3.84
N ALA A 58 2.05 -8.84 3.26
CA ALA A 58 0.94 -9.65 2.76
C ALA A 58 0.73 -9.47 1.26
N ASP A 59 0.33 -10.55 0.59
CA ASP A 59 -0.17 -10.46 -0.79
C ASP A 59 -1.52 -9.75 -0.79
N LEU A 60 -1.78 -8.90 -1.77
CA LEU A 60 -3.13 -8.42 -2.01
C LEU A 60 -4.05 -9.59 -2.42
N ARG A 61 -5.30 -9.51 -2.01
CA ARG A 61 -6.33 -10.45 -2.46
C ARG A 61 -6.35 -10.54 -3.98
N ASN A 62 -6.26 -11.76 -4.52
CA ASN A 62 -6.26 -12.07 -5.94
C ASN A 62 -5.06 -11.50 -6.75
N ALA A 63 -3.94 -11.17 -6.11
CA ALA A 63 -2.71 -10.78 -6.81
C ALA A 63 -2.13 -11.94 -7.64
N ASN A 64 -1.43 -11.61 -8.74
CA ASN A 64 -0.74 -12.56 -9.60
C ASN A 64 0.67 -12.04 -10.00
N PRO A 65 1.78 -12.74 -9.65
CA PRO A 65 1.78 -13.94 -8.80
C PRO A 65 1.39 -13.60 -7.36
N GLY A 66 0.73 -14.53 -6.67
CA GLY A 66 0.33 -14.41 -5.28
C GLY A 66 -0.48 -15.61 -4.84
N GLN A 67 -0.63 -15.76 -3.52
CA GLN A 67 -1.33 -16.89 -2.91
C GLN A 67 -2.62 -16.47 -2.18
N SER A 68 -2.90 -15.16 -2.16
CA SER A 68 -4.12 -14.62 -1.55
C SER A 68 -5.32 -14.73 -2.49
N SER A 69 -6.47 -15.07 -1.94
CA SER A 69 -7.72 -15.21 -2.69
C SER A 69 -8.93 -14.71 -1.90
N GLY A 70 -9.99 -14.40 -2.62
CA GLY A 70 -11.27 -14.00 -2.04
C GLY A 70 -12.22 -13.42 -3.07
N PRO A 71 -13.40 -12.97 -2.65
CA PRO A 71 -14.39 -12.37 -3.55
C PRO A 71 -13.91 -11.01 -4.09
N LEU A 72 -14.40 -10.62 -5.26
CA LEU A 72 -14.32 -9.23 -5.73
C LEU A 72 -15.46 -8.43 -5.09
N GLU A 73 -15.13 -7.52 -4.18
CA GLU A 73 -16.11 -6.64 -3.54
C GLU A 73 -16.27 -5.37 -4.37
N ILE A 74 -17.16 -5.41 -5.35
CA ILE A 74 -17.35 -4.37 -6.38
C ILE A 74 -17.77 -3.03 -5.77
N ASP A 75 -18.63 -3.04 -4.75
CA ASP A 75 -19.17 -1.82 -4.14
C ASP A 75 -18.17 -1.09 -3.24
N ARG A 76 -17.13 -1.79 -2.75
CA ARG A 76 -16.20 -1.27 -1.75
C ARG A 76 -14.76 -1.78 -1.92
N PRO A 77 -14.17 -1.70 -3.12
CA PRO A 77 -12.91 -2.36 -3.45
C PRO A 77 -11.75 -1.94 -2.53
N TRP A 78 -11.58 -0.66 -2.27
CA TRP A 78 -10.53 -0.15 -1.37
C TRP A 78 -10.73 -0.59 0.08
N ASP A 79 -11.97 -0.60 0.55
CA ASP A 79 -12.30 -1.03 1.90
C ASP A 79 -12.10 -2.53 2.10
N ALA A 80 -12.33 -3.34 1.08
CA ALA A 80 -12.08 -4.77 1.13
C ALA A 80 -10.59 -5.09 1.38
N TYR A 81 -9.68 -4.41 0.70
CA TYR A 81 -8.24 -4.53 0.97
C TYR A 81 -7.85 -4.02 2.36
N THR A 82 -8.48 -2.94 2.82
CA THR A 82 -8.24 -2.44 4.19
C THR A 82 -8.76 -3.44 5.23
N ASP A 83 -9.90 -4.10 4.99
CA ASP A 83 -10.39 -5.17 5.87
C ASP A 83 -9.41 -6.34 5.97
N ASP A 84 -8.76 -6.70 4.87
CA ASP A 84 -7.75 -7.76 4.88
C ASP A 84 -6.53 -7.36 5.71
N GLN A 85 -6.05 -6.12 5.54
CA GLN A 85 -4.91 -5.59 6.28
C GLN A 85 -5.21 -5.49 7.78
N LEU A 86 -6.35 -4.92 8.16
CA LEU A 86 -6.75 -4.80 9.56
C LEU A 86 -7.06 -6.17 10.18
N GLY A 87 -7.72 -7.05 9.44
CA GLY A 87 -8.00 -8.40 9.88
C GLY A 87 -6.73 -9.22 10.11
N LEU A 88 -5.71 -9.05 9.27
CA LEU A 88 -4.39 -9.66 9.49
C LEU A 88 -3.73 -9.11 10.77
N MET A 89 -3.77 -7.80 11.00
CA MET A 89 -3.22 -7.23 12.25
C MET A 89 -3.96 -7.78 13.48
N ASP A 90 -5.28 -7.89 13.43
CA ASP A 90 -6.10 -8.46 14.51
C ASP A 90 -5.78 -9.95 14.74
N HIS A 91 -5.62 -10.74 13.68
CA HIS A 91 -5.21 -12.14 13.72
C HIS A 91 -3.85 -12.34 14.41
N LEU A 92 -2.91 -11.40 14.18
CA LEU A 92 -1.59 -11.41 14.80
C LEU A 92 -1.56 -10.78 16.20
N GLY A 93 -2.71 -10.33 16.74
CA GLY A 93 -2.81 -9.68 18.04
C GLY A 93 -2.18 -8.28 18.08
N ILE A 94 -2.04 -7.62 16.93
CA ILE A 94 -1.38 -6.32 16.79
C ILE A 94 -2.41 -5.20 16.89
N ARG A 95 -2.34 -4.40 17.94
CA ARG A 95 -3.24 -3.27 18.19
C ARG A 95 -2.77 -1.99 17.53
N GLU A 96 -1.47 -1.71 17.60
CA GLU A 96 -0.83 -0.53 17.02
C GLU A 96 0.31 -0.98 16.11
N PHE A 97 0.47 -0.33 14.97
CA PHE A 97 1.48 -0.67 13.99
C PHE A 97 1.91 0.55 13.17
N MET A 98 3.08 0.46 12.58
CA MET A 98 3.52 1.33 11.50
C MET A 98 3.20 0.69 10.17
N VAL A 99 3.16 1.50 9.12
CA VAL A 99 2.96 0.99 7.76
C VAL A 99 3.94 1.63 6.78
N MET A 100 4.49 0.82 5.90
CA MET A 100 5.24 1.30 4.73
C MET A 100 4.59 0.71 3.48
N GLY A 101 4.23 1.57 2.52
CA GLY A 101 3.56 1.14 1.30
C GLY A 101 4.18 1.74 0.04
N PHE A 102 4.31 0.93 -0.98
CA PHE A 102 4.84 1.31 -2.29
C PHE A 102 3.73 1.44 -3.31
N CYS A 103 3.80 2.43 -4.20
CA CYS A 103 2.88 2.57 -5.34
C CYS A 103 1.41 2.61 -4.85
N ILE A 104 0.61 1.58 -5.14
CA ILE A 104 -0.78 1.41 -4.65
C ILE A 104 -0.87 1.45 -3.12
N GLY A 105 0.23 1.17 -2.43
CA GLY A 105 0.33 1.28 -0.97
C GLY A 105 0.06 2.70 -0.46
N GLY A 106 0.33 3.75 -1.24
CA GLY A 106 -0.01 5.12 -0.87
C GLY A 106 -1.51 5.34 -0.63
N PRO A 107 -2.39 5.12 -1.63
CA PRO A 107 -3.83 5.12 -1.44
C PRO A 107 -4.34 4.19 -0.33
N MET A 108 -3.74 3.01 -0.19
CA MET A 108 -4.11 2.07 0.87
C MET A 108 -3.77 2.60 2.26
N ILE A 109 -2.63 3.23 2.45
CA ILE A 109 -2.24 3.88 3.71
C ILE A 109 -3.25 4.95 4.10
N HIS A 110 -3.69 5.80 3.16
CA HIS A 110 -4.73 6.80 3.44
C HIS A 110 -6.03 6.14 3.93
N ASN A 111 -6.44 5.05 3.29
CA ASN A 111 -7.66 4.33 3.70
C ASN A 111 -7.47 3.59 5.05
N LEU A 112 -6.28 3.06 5.32
CA LEU A 112 -5.92 2.50 6.63
C LEU A 112 -6.03 3.56 7.73
N ILE A 113 -5.43 4.73 7.55
CA ILE A 113 -5.50 5.83 8.53
C ILE A 113 -6.96 6.26 8.75
N LYS A 114 -7.76 6.35 7.67
CA LYS A 114 -9.18 6.71 7.75
C LYS A 114 -9.98 5.70 8.60
N ARG A 115 -9.67 4.42 8.50
CA ARG A 115 -10.47 3.36 9.13
C ARG A 115 -9.89 2.84 10.44
N ALA A 116 -8.58 2.87 10.59
CA ALA A 116 -7.89 2.37 11.78
C ALA A 116 -7.64 3.47 12.84
N GLY A 117 -7.71 4.75 12.47
CA GLY A 117 -7.45 5.85 13.39
C GLY A 117 -6.06 5.75 14.03
N ASP A 118 -6.02 5.86 15.35
CA ASP A 118 -4.78 5.89 16.13
C ASP A 118 -3.97 4.56 16.10
N ARG A 119 -4.51 3.50 15.52
CA ARG A 119 -3.75 2.23 15.37
C ARG A 119 -2.56 2.38 14.43
N VAL A 120 -2.61 3.29 13.45
CA VAL A 120 -1.49 3.61 12.55
C VAL A 120 -0.66 4.72 13.17
N VAL A 121 0.43 4.37 13.84
CA VAL A 121 1.23 5.33 14.61
C VAL A 121 2.17 6.19 13.77
N ALA A 122 2.64 5.66 12.64
CA ALA A 122 3.40 6.39 11.62
C ALA A 122 3.30 5.67 10.27
N ALA A 123 3.46 6.38 9.16
CA ALA A 123 3.41 5.77 7.84
C ALA A 123 4.48 6.32 6.88
N ALA A 124 5.06 5.44 6.05
CA ALA A 124 6.00 5.79 5.00
C ALA A 124 5.40 5.42 3.63
N MET A 125 5.22 6.42 2.77
CA MET A 125 4.69 6.28 1.42
C MET A 125 5.82 6.35 0.41
N MET A 126 6.17 5.22 -0.16
CA MET A 126 7.25 5.11 -1.14
C MET A 126 6.65 5.18 -2.55
N GLN A 127 7.03 6.19 -3.34
CA GLN A 127 6.50 6.41 -4.70
C GLN A 127 4.96 6.21 -4.78
N PRO A 128 4.17 6.96 -4.00
CA PRO A 128 2.74 6.71 -3.90
C PRO A 128 2.01 6.95 -5.21
N SER A 129 1.05 6.09 -5.53
CA SER A 129 0.14 6.28 -6.66
C SER A 129 -0.79 7.46 -6.43
N GLY A 130 -1.14 8.15 -7.52
CA GLY A 130 -2.07 9.26 -7.49
C GLY A 130 -2.77 9.45 -8.84
N PHE A 131 -3.87 10.19 -8.83
CA PHE A 131 -4.64 10.50 -10.02
C PHE A 131 -3.95 11.57 -10.88
N ARG A 132 -3.94 11.36 -12.20
CA ARG A 132 -3.48 12.33 -13.19
C ARG A 132 -4.60 12.65 -14.17
N PRO A 133 -5.09 13.88 -14.21
CA PRO A 133 -6.17 14.29 -15.15
C PRO A 133 -5.80 14.07 -16.62
N GLU A 134 -4.50 14.12 -16.96
CA GLU A 134 -4.00 13.93 -18.33
C GLU A 134 -4.09 12.48 -18.81
N ILE A 135 -4.16 11.52 -17.89
CA ILE A 135 -4.26 10.08 -18.17
C ILE A 135 -5.23 9.42 -17.17
N PRO A 136 -6.50 9.83 -17.17
CA PRO A 136 -7.45 9.53 -16.09
C PRO A 136 -7.77 8.03 -15.94
N ASP A 137 -7.61 7.26 -17.00
CA ASP A 137 -7.93 5.84 -17.07
C ASP A 137 -6.70 4.91 -16.95
N LEU A 138 -5.51 5.46 -16.64
CA LEU A 138 -4.25 4.70 -16.59
C LEU A 138 -4.37 3.40 -15.79
N PHE A 139 -4.84 3.50 -14.54
CA PHE A 139 -4.92 2.33 -13.65
C PHE A 139 -6.00 1.35 -14.09
N TYR A 140 -7.13 1.86 -14.59
CA TYR A 140 -8.17 1.03 -15.18
C TYR A 140 -7.62 0.24 -16.37
N GLN A 141 -6.99 0.92 -17.33
CA GLN A 141 -6.47 0.30 -18.54
C GLN A 141 -5.36 -0.74 -18.28
N ASN A 142 -4.47 -0.44 -17.33
CA ASN A 142 -3.40 -1.39 -16.97
C ASN A 142 -3.97 -2.66 -16.33
N ASN A 143 -4.99 -2.54 -15.49
CA ASN A 143 -5.56 -3.70 -14.81
C ASN A 143 -6.54 -4.48 -15.67
N ILE A 144 -7.37 -3.83 -16.49
CA ILE A 144 -8.34 -4.53 -17.38
C ILE A 144 -7.63 -5.35 -18.46
N LYS A 145 -6.43 -4.92 -18.89
CA LYS A 145 -5.62 -5.62 -19.89
C LYS A 145 -4.63 -6.63 -19.30
N GLY A 146 -4.19 -6.41 -18.07
CA GLY A 146 -3.17 -7.23 -17.41
C GLY A 146 -3.75 -8.15 -16.34
N TRP A 147 -4.06 -7.59 -15.17
CA TRP A 147 -4.53 -8.36 -14.01
C TRP A 147 -5.87 -9.08 -14.24
N GLY A 148 -6.84 -8.43 -14.88
CA GLY A 148 -8.19 -8.98 -15.05
C GLY A 148 -8.24 -10.29 -15.82
N PRO A 149 -7.65 -10.41 -17.04
CA PRO A 149 -7.60 -11.67 -17.77
C PRO A 149 -6.93 -12.80 -16.99
N GLN A 150 -5.81 -12.52 -16.35
CA GLN A 150 -5.08 -13.49 -15.53
C GLN A 150 -5.90 -13.96 -14.30
N LEU A 151 -6.68 -13.07 -13.71
CA LEU A 151 -7.58 -13.42 -12.62
C LEU A 151 -8.71 -14.35 -13.10
N CYS A 152 -9.37 -14.02 -14.21
CA CYS A 152 -10.45 -14.84 -14.78
C CYS A 152 -9.96 -16.22 -15.23
N GLU A 153 -8.71 -16.32 -15.70
CA GLU A 153 -8.10 -17.63 -16.01
C GLU A 153 -7.95 -18.51 -14.77
N LYS A 154 -7.55 -17.93 -13.65
CA LYS A 154 -7.38 -18.65 -12.36
C LYS A 154 -8.69 -18.87 -11.61
N ARG A 155 -9.68 -18.02 -11.83
CA ARG A 155 -10.96 -17.98 -11.12
C ARG A 155 -12.12 -18.04 -12.11
N PRO A 156 -12.51 -19.25 -12.57
CA PRO A 156 -13.60 -19.42 -13.55
C PRO A 156 -14.98 -18.93 -13.06
N ASP A 157 -15.12 -18.69 -11.76
CA ASP A 157 -16.29 -18.06 -11.14
C ASP A 157 -16.38 -16.56 -11.36
N LEU A 158 -15.29 -15.91 -11.81
CA LEU A 158 -15.21 -14.49 -12.11
C LEU A 158 -15.26 -14.25 -13.62
N THR A 159 -15.93 -13.18 -14.02
CA THR A 159 -16.04 -12.77 -15.42
C THR A 159 -15.35 -11.43 -15.66
N MET A 160 -14.97 -11.17 -16.91
CA MET A 160 -14.43 -9.86 -17.29
C MET A 160 -15.43 -8.71 -17.07
N ALA A 161 -16.73 -8.97 -17.07
CA ALA A 161 -17.74 -7.97 -16.68
C ALA A 161 -17.63 -7.60 -15.19
N MET A 162 -17.48 -8.59 -14.31
CA MET A 162 -17.25 -8.34 -12.87
C MET A 162 -15.93 -7.59 -12.64
N VAL A 163 -14.89 -7.93 -13.37
CA VAL A 163 -13.59 -7.21 -13.32
C VAL A 163 -13.76 -5.76 -13.78
N HIS A 164 -14.50 -5.51 -14.87
CA HIS A 164 -14.81 -4.17 -15.35
C HIS A 164 -15.53 -3.34 -14.27
N ASP A 165 -16.57 -3.89 -13.65
CA ASP A 165 -17.35 -3.21 -12.61
C ASP A 165 -16.49 -2.90 -11.36
N PHE A 166 -15.66 -3.86 -10.95
CA PHE A 166 -14.72 -3.69 -9.85
C PHE A 166 -13.70 -2.56 -10.13
N LEU A 167 -13.07 -2.56 -11.30
CA LEU A 167 -12.07 -1.54 -11.68
C LEU A 167 -12.72 -0.16 -11.88
N THR A 168 -13.95 -0.12 -12.41
CA THR A 168 -14.71 1.12 -12.55
C THR A 168 -15.02 1.73 -11.18
N SER A 169 -15.47 0.90 -10.23
CA SER A 169 -15.70 1.32 -8.84
C SER A 169 -14.41 1.80 -8.17
N MET A 170 -13.29 1.14 -8.44
CA MET A 170 -12.00 1.43 -7.81
C MET A 170 -11.32 2.69 -8.35
N TYR A 171 -11.34 2.89 -9.68
CA TYR A 171 -10.49 3.88 -10.34
C TYR A 171 -11.21 4.94 -11.15
N THR A 172 -12.49 4.75 -11.47
CA THR A 172 -13.22 5.65 -12.39
C THR A 172 -14.31 6.45 -11.69
N ASN A 173 -15.19 5.81 -10.93
CA ASN A 173 -16.36 6.48 -10.34
C ASN A 173 -16.03 7.63 -9.39
N ARG A 174 -14.86 7.59 -8.76
CA ARG A 174 -14.36 8.59 -7.81
C ARG A 174 -12.90 8.91 -8.04
N ALA A 175 -12.49 8.92 -9.31
CA ALA A 175 -11.12 9.22 -9.70
C ALA A 175 -10.77 10.66 -9.33
N ASP A 176 -10.03 10.85 -8.27
CA ASP A 176 -9.48 12.13 -7.83
C ASP A 176 -8.27 11.89 -6.91
N PHE A 177 -7.32 12.79 -6.94
CA PHE A 177 -6.25 12.95 -5.96
C PHE A 177 -5.53 11.62 -5.62
N VAL A 178 -5.90 10.97 -4.50
CA VAL A 178 -5.33 9.70 -4.02
C VAL A 178 -6.35 8.55 -4.00
N PHE A 179 -7.45 8.65 -4.72
CA PHE A 179 -8.54 7.67 -4.91
C PHE A 179 -9.39 7.35 -3.67
N THR A 180 -8.83 7.33 -2.46
CA THR A 180 -9.46 6.74 -1.26
C THR A 180 -10.00 7.77 -0.28
N VAL A 181 -9.43 8.97 -0.28
CA VAL A 181 -9.78 10.04 0.66
C VAL A 181 -9.77 11.41 -0.01
N SER A 182 -10.51 12.35 0.58
CA SER A 182 -10.53 13.75 0.13
C SER A 182 -9.30 14.53 0.66
N ARG A 183 -9.05 15.69 0.06
CA ARG A 183 -8.05 16.66 0.54
C ARG A 183 -8.33 17.13 1.96
N ASP A 184 -9.61 17.31 2.31
CA ASP A 184 -10.00 17.72 3.67
C ASP A 184 -9.68 16.62 4.69
N PHE A 185 -9.90 15.36 4.33
CA PHE A 185 -9.47 14.26 5.19
C PHE A 185 -7.94 14.27 5.37
N VAL A 186 -7.16 14.45 4.29
CA VAL A 186 -5.69 14.50 4.37
C VAL A 186 -5.22 15.62 5.29
N ARG A 187 -5.86 16.81 5.26
CA ARG A 187 -5.57 17.90 6.21
C ARG A 187 -5.84 17.52 7.66
N SER A 188 -6.76 16.62 7.90
CA SER A 188 -7.11 16.17 9.26
C SER A 188 -6.21 15.08 9.82
N ILE A 189 -5.34 14.48 9.00
CA ILE A 189 -4.42 13.41 9.40
C ILE A 189 -3.44 13.93 10.44
N LYS A 190 -3.42 13.25 11.59
CA LYS A 190 -2.46 13.50 12.69
C LYS A 190 -1.30 12.51 12.69
N THR A 191 -1.47 11.36 12.05
CA THR A 191 -0.43 10.35 11.87
C THR A 191 0.75 10.96 11.12
N PRO A 192 1.99 10.89 11.66
CA PRO A 192 3.18 11.34 10.94
C PRO A 192 3.37 10.56 9.63
N LEU A 193 3.63 11.28 8.54
CA LEU A 193 3.87 10.70 7.22
C LEU A 193 5.28 11.03 6.72
N LEU A 194 5.99 10.00 6.22
CA LEU A 194 7.14 10.17 5.37
C LEU A 194 6.73 9.90 3.92
N ILE A 195 7.15 10.75 2.99
CA ILE A 195 6.83 10.61 1.57
C ILE A 195 8.13 10.59 0.76
N ALA A 196 8.37 9.49 0.06
CA ALA A 196 9.42 9.38 -0.95
C ALA A 196 8.77 9.56 -2.33
N PRO A 197 8.83 10.75 -2.94
CA PRO A 197 8.13 11.04 -4.19
C PRO A 197 8.79 10.35 -5.38
N ASP A 198 8.03 10.23 -6.47
CA ASP A 198 8.49 9.79 -7.79
C ASP A 198 7.83 10.64 -8.86
N ASP A 199 8.25 10.54 -10.12
CA ASP A 199 7.59 11.23 -11.23
C ASP A 199 7.52 10.35 -12.48
N VAL A 200 6.68 9.33 -12.37
CA VAL A 200 6.27 8.50 -13.51
C VAL A 200 4.74 8.53 -13.64
N PRO A 201 4.15 8.05 -14.75
CA PRO A 201 2.70 8.11 -14.96
C PRO A 201 1.85 7.63 -13.78
N ALA A 202 2.26 6.56 -13.11
CA ALA A 202 1.54 5.99 -11.96
C ALA A 202 1.85 6.67 -10.62
N HIS A 203 2.94 7.41 -10.51
CA HIS A 203 3.43 8.02 -9.27
C HIS A 203 3.67 9.52 -9.49
N PRO A 204 2.62 10.34 -9.60
CA PRO A 204 2.77 11.75 -9.93
C PRO A 204 3.41 12.53 -8.78
N TYR A 205 4.59 13.13 -9.01
CA TYR A 205 5.30 13.98 -8.06
C TYR A 205 4.39 15.06 -7.47
N LYS A 206 3.62 15.70 -8.33
CA LYS A 206 2.70 16.78 -7.95
C LYS A 206 1.68 16.34 -6.88
N VAL A 207 1.12 15.12 -7.01
CA VAL A 207 0.17 14.59 -6.03
C VAL A 207 0.86 14.23 -4.72
N ALA A 208 2.05 13.62 -4.78
CA ALA A 208 2.84 13.30 -3.60
C ALA A 208 3.18 14.57 -2.80
N MET A 209 3.60 15.65 -3.48
CA MET A 209 3.91 16.93 -2.84
C MET A 209 2.66 17.67 -2.35
N GLU A 210 1.52 17.50 -3.02
CA GLU A 210 0.24 18.01 -2.51
C GLU A 210 -0.14 17.33 -1.19
N VAL A 211 0.00 16.00 -1.09
CA VAL A 211 -0.20 15.27 0.18
C VAL A 211 0.73 15.82 1.26
N ALA A 212 2.03 15.96 0.96
CA ALA A 212 3.01 16.50 1.92
C ALA A 212 2.64 17.90 2.44
N SER A 213 2.08 18.75 1.57
CA SER A 213 1.68 20.12 1.92
C SER A 213 0.41 20.19 2.76
N LEU A 214 -0.45 19.17 2.68
CA LEU A 214 -1.73 19.13 3.38
C LEU A 214 -1.63 18.52 4.77
N VAL A 215 -0.75 17.52 4.95
CA VAL A 215 -0.62 16.80 6.22
C VAL A 215 0.11 17.66 7.26
N GLN A 216 -0.36 17.63 8.51
CA GLN A 216 0.20 18.43 9.59
C GLN A 216 1.64 18.05 9.97
N LYS A 217 2.00 16.77 9.83
CA LYS A 217 3.32 16.21 10.15
C LYS A 217 3.81 15.36 8.98
N ALA A 218 4.42 16.01 8.00
CA ALA A 218 4.99 15.34 6.83
C ALA A 218 6.50 15.60 6.74
N GLU A 219 7.24 14.54 6.46
CA GLU A 219 8.62 14.61 5.99
C GLU A 219 8.67 14.14 4.54
N VAL A 220 9.59 14.70 3.75
CA VAL A 220 9.80 14.32 2.34
C VAL A 220 11.26 13.91 2.18
N THR A 221 11.50 12.79 1.52
CA THR A 221 12.86 12.34 1.22
C THR A 221 13.49 13.14 0.07
N ILE A 222 14.77 12.88 -0.20
CA ILE A 222 15.41 13.39 -1.41
C ILE A 222 14.64 12.92 -2.66
N TYR A 223 14.75 13.70 -3.74
CA TYR A 223 14.25 13.37 -5.07
C TYR A 223 15.22 13.91 -6.15
N PRO A 224 15.56 13.11 -7.17
CA PRO A 224 15.22 11.69 -7.36
C PRO A 224 15.97 10.79 -6.37
N TRP A 225 15.37 9.65 -6.01
CA TRP A 225 15.97 8.74 -5.01
C TRP A 225 16.27 7.32 -5.54
N LYS A 226 15.82 7.02 -6.76
CA LYS A 226 16.04 5.72 -7.41
C LYS A 226 17.11 5.74 -8.49
N ASP A 227 17.78 6.83 -8.67
CA ASP A 227 18.78 7.08 -9.71
C ASP A 227 20.18 6.57 -9.36
N SER A 228 20.43 6.28 -8.07
CA SER A 228 21.65 5.63 -7.63
C SER A 228 21.43 4.72 -6.40
N PRO A 229 22.31 3.74 -6.18
CA PRO A 229 22.28 2.93 -4.95
C PRO A 229 22.43 3.76 -3.68
N GLU A 230 23.25 4.79 -3.71
CA GLU A 230 23.53 5.71 -2.59
C GLU A 230 22.26 6.48 -2.20
N HIS A 231 21.50 6.99 -3.16
CA HIS A 231 20.23 7.67 -2.91
C HIS A 231 19.17 6.72 -2.39
N ILE A 232 19.13 5.47 -2.87
CA ILE A 232 18.26 4.43 -2.32
C ILE A 232 18.61 4.17 -0.84
N ASP A 233 19.91 4.03 -0.52
CA ASP A 233 20.37 3.82 0.86
C ASP A 233 20.04 5.02 1.75
N GLU A 234 20.21 6.25 1.27
CA GLU A 234 19.82 7.46 2.00
C GLU A 234 18.33 7.46 2.35
N VAL A 235 17.45 7.11 1.40
CA VAL A 235 16.01 7.04 1.64
C VAL A 235 15.65 5.90 2.60
N VAL A 236 16.31 4.74 2.49
CA VAL A 236 16.13 3.64 3.43
C VAL A 236 16.48 4.07 4.86
N GLU A 237 17.62 4.75 5.04
CA GLU A 237 18.05 5.24 6.36
C GLU A 237 17.17 6.40 6.86
N HIS A 238 16.68 7.27 6.00
CA HIS A 238 15.71 8.30 6.37
C HIS A 238 14.42 7.64 6.89
N ALA A 239 13.87 6.67 6.15
CA ALA A 239 12.67 5.96 6.58
C ALA A 239 12.89 5.19 7.90
N ARG A 240 14.07 4.58 8.09
CA ARG A 240 14.44 3.93 9.36
C ARG A 240 14.39 4.91 10.54
N ARG A 241 15.09 6.05 10.42
CA ARG A 241 15.11 7.09 11.45
C ARG A 241 13.71 7.63 11.74
N PHE A 242 12.95 7.94 10.69
CA PHE A 242 11.58 8.42 10.80
C PHE A 242 10.69 7.46 11.59
N LEU A 243 10.66 6.17 11.20
CA LEU A 243 9.85 5.16 11.87
C LEU A 243 10.29 4.99 13.34
N LYS A 244 11.60 4.89 13.61
CA LYS A 244 12.12 4.75 15.00
C LYS A 244 11.78 5.96 15.88
N THR A 245 11.80 7.17 15.34
CA THR A 245 11.43 8.39 16.06
C THR A 245 9.98 8.40 16.52
N HIS A 246 9.11 7.71 15.76
CA HIS A 246 7.68 7.64 16.03
C HIS A 246 7.25 6.33 16.72
N GLU A 247 8.19 5.46 17.06
CA GLU A 247 7.88 4.24 17.81
C GLU A 247 7.35 4.61 19.22
N PRO A 248 6.16 4.10 19.60
CA PRO A 248 5.61 4.36 20.92
C PRO A 248 6.54 3.83 22.03
N VAL A 249 6.78 4.66 23.04
CA VAL A 249 7.53 4.21 24.23
C VAL A 249 6.70 3.15 24.94
N ARG A 250 7.19 1.91 24.93
CA ARG A 250 6.57 0.82 25.72
C ARG A 250 6.70 1.17 27.20
N ARG A 251 5.58 1.43 27.85
CA ARG A 251 5.48 1.57 29.30
C ARG A 251 5.37 0.23 29.98
#